data_6c5ec2767bd29d8f43a3199d6ef52d02
#
_entry.id   6c5ec2767bd29d8f43a3199d6ef52d02
#
_cell.length_a   1.000
_cell.length_b   1.000
_cell.length_c   1.000
_cell.angle_alpha   90.00
_cell.angle_beta   90.00
_cell.angle_gamma   90.00
#
_symmetry.space_group_name_H-M   'P 1'
#
loop_
_entity.id
_entity.type
_entity.pdbx_description
1 polymer ?
#
loop_
_entity_poly.entity_id
_entity_poly.type
_entity_poly.pdbx_seq_one_letter_code
_entity_poly.pdbx_strand_id
1 'polypeptide(L)'
;MSNFFDSDIIQNELKEINFLQEDIYRNVLNFGFMSREEKMEHIDKLTLLIEKQKIMYTRLSLSDDPKALEMKENLKKSIVIMGFSPDTDMNVLFSSMTKTIESLKKHIDT
;
A
#
# COMPACT_ATOMS: atom_id res chain seq x y z
N MET A 1 4.79 -5.49 -28.20
CA MET A 1 4.93 -5.64 -26.74
C MET A 1 3.80 -4.92 -26.05
N SER A 2 3.12 -5.60 -25.15
CA SER A 2 2.12 -4.92 -24.34
C SER A 2 2.83 -4.10 -23.26
N ASN A 3 2.47 -2.84 -23.12
CA ASN A 3 2.94 -2.01 -22.02
C ASN A 3 2.30 -2.47 -20.72
N PHE A 4 3.05 -2.36 -19.64
CA PHE A 4 2.56 -2.69 -18.30
C PHE A 4 1.22 -2.00 -18.00
N PHE A 5 1.10 -0.72 -18.31
CA PHE A 5 -0.10 0.07 -18.00
C PHE A 5 -1.23 -0.11 -19.02
N ASP A 6 -1.01 -0.82 -20.12
CA ASP A 6 -2.06 -1.13 -21.10
C ASP A 6 -2.91 -2.33 -20.69
N SER A 7 -2.50 -3.06 -19.65
CA SER A 7 -3.26 -4.19 -19.11
C SER A 7 -4.50 -3.71 -18.35
N ASP A 8 -5.67 -4.24 -18.70
CA ASP A 8 -6.91 -3.95 -17.96
C ASP A 8 -6.80 -4.39 -16.51
N ILE A 9 -6.10 -5.49 -16.25
CA ILE A 9 -5.87 -6.00 -14.90
C ILE A 9 -5.11 -4.97 -14.08
N ILE A 10 -4.03 -4.41 -14.63
CA ILE A 10 -3.22 -3.40 -13.96
C ILE A 10 -4.03 -2.12 -13.73
N GLN A 11 -4.79 -1.67 -14.72
CA GLN A 11 -5.63 -0.47 -14.58
C GLN A 11 -6.68 -0.64 -13.47
N ASN A 12 -7.31 -1.79 -13.41
CA ASN A 12 -8.30 -2.10 -12.37
C ASN A 12 -7.66 -2.14 -10.98
N GLU A 13 -6.47 -2.75 -10.86
CA GLU A 13 -5.73 -2.79 -9.59
C GLU A 13 -5.34 -1.39 -9.11
N LEU A 14 -4.89 -0.53 -10.01
CA LEU A 14 -4.55 0.86 -9.67
C LEU A 14 -5.78 1.64 -9.19
N LYS A 15 -6.93 1.44 -9.83
CA LYS A 15 -8.18 2.06 -9.40
C LYS A 15 -8.59 1.60 -8.00
N GLU A 16 -8.47 0.32 -7.71
CA GLU A 16 -8.78 -0.23 -6.39
C GLU A 16 -7.84 0.32 -5.32
N ILE A 17 -6.54 0.40 -5.62
CA ILE A 17 -5.55 0.97 -4.71
C ILE A 17 -5.90 2.43 -4.40
N ASN A 18 -6.20 3.22 -5.42
CA ASN A 18 -6.57 4.63 -5.25
C ASN A 18 -7.84 4.78 -4.42
N PHE A 19 -8.84 3.96 -4.68
CA PHE A 19 -10.09 3.98 -3.93
C PHE A 19 -9.85 3.66 -2.44
N LEU A 20 -9.08 2.63 -2.15
CA LEU A 20 -8.74 2.24 -0.78
C LEU A 20 -7.94 3.34 -0.07
N GLN A 21 -6.97 3.95 -0.77
CA GLN A 21 -6.19 5.06 -0.19
C GLN A 21 -7.08 6.23 0.18
N GLU A 22 -7.99 6.63 -0.69
CA GLU A 22 -8.91 7.74 -0.43
C GLU A 22 -9.82 7.46 0.75
N ASP A 23 -10.36 6.25 0.82
CA ASP A 23 -11.25 5.83 1.90
C ASP A 23 -10.51 5.83 3.25
N ILE A 24 -9.30 5.29 3.26
CA ILE A 24 -8.47 5.25 4.47
C ILE A 24 -8.10 6.64 4.93
N TYR A 25 -7.68 7.53 4.01
CA TYR A 25 -7.33 8.91 4.37
C TYR A 25 -8.52 9.69 4.92
N ARG A 26 -9.71 9.46 4.39
CA ARG A 26 -10.91 10.13 4.91
C ARG A 26 -11.22 9.74 6.35
N ASN A 27 -10.87 8.52 6.74
CA ASN A 27 -11.25 7.96 8.03
C ASN A 27 -10.13 7.96 9.07
N VAL A 28 -8.90 8.24 8.66
CA VAL A 28 -7.74 8.15 9.56
C VAL A 28 -7.85 9.07 10.78
N LEU A 29 -8.37 10.28 10.59
CA LEU A 29 -8.52 11.25 11.68
C LEU A 29 -9.65 10.87 12.64
N ASN A 30 -10.58 10.06 12.18
CA ASN A 30 -11.73 9.62 12.99
C ASN A 30 -11.49 8.28 13.68
N PHE A 31 -10.33 7.67 13.47
CA PHE A 31 -10.04 6.33 13.98
C PHE A 31 -10.25 6.22 15.49
N GLY A 32 -9.80 7.23 16.24
CA GLY A 32 -9.96 7.25 17.70
C GLY A 32 -11.40 7.28 18.18
N PHE A 33 -12.33 7.75 17.34
CA PHE A 33 -13.76 7.85 17.65
C PHE A 33 -14.58 6.69 17.10
N MET A 34 -13.95 5.77 16.38
CA MET A 34 -14.62 4.61 15.79
C MET A 34 -14.97 3.58 16.86
N SER A 35 -16.07 2.86 16.66
CA SER A 35 -16.39 1.67 17.44
C SER A 35 -15.33 0.60 17.18
N ARG A 36 -15.31 -0.43 18.02
CA ARG A 36 -14.39 -1.57 17.84
C ARG A 36 -14.57 -2.21 16.47
N GLU A 37 -15.81 -2.41 16.06
CA GLU A 37 -16.12 -3.00 14.75
C GLU A 37 -15.64 -2.13 13.60
N GLU A 38 -15.86 -0.82 13.67
CA GLU A 38 -15.38 0.13 12.68
C GLU A 38 -13.86 0.15 12.60
N LYS A 39 -13.18 0.09 13.74
CA LYS A 39 -11.72 0.02 13.80
C LYS A 39 -11.20 -1.25 13.10
N MET A 40 -11.83 -2.38 13.38
CA MET A 40 -11.44 -3.64 12.75
C MET A 40 -11.63 -3.60 11.24
N GLU A 41 -12.75 -3.05 10.78
CA GLU A 41 -13.02 -2.87 9.36
C GLU A 41 -11.97 -1.96 8.70
N HIS A 42 -11.61 -0.86 9.37
CA HIS A 42 -10.57 0.05 8.89
C HIS A 42 -9.21 -0.66 8.77
N ILE A 43 -8.86 -1.47 9.75
CA ILE A 43 -7.61 -2.25 9.74
C ILE A 43 -7.62 -3.29 8.64
N ASP A 44 -8.75 -3.93 8.39
CA ASP A 44 -8.88 -4.88 7.29
C ASP A 44 -8.67 -4.19 5.93
N LYS A 45 -9.15 -2.97 5.78
CA LYS A 45 -8.90 -2.16 4.57
C LYS A 45 -7.42 -1.81 4.43
N LEU A 46 -6.75 -1.46 5.53
CA LEU A 46 -5.31 -1.21 5.52
C LEU A 46 -4.53 -2.45 5.09
N THR A 47 -4.89 -3.60 5.62
CA THR A 47 -4.26 -4.88 5.26
C THR A 47 -4.42 -5.16 3.77
N LEU A 48 -5.62 -4.98 3.27
CA LEU A 48 -5.90 -5.18 1.84
C LEU A 48 -5.11 -4.22 0.96
N LEU A 49 -5.02 -2.95 1.36
CA LEU A 49 -4.25 -1.95 0.63
C LEU A 49 -2.77 -2.33 0.55
N ILE A 50 -2.18 -2.75 1.67
CA ILE A 50 -0.77 -3.14 1.72
C ILE A 50 -0.52 -4.36 0.83
N GLU A 51 -1.39 -5.35 0.87
CA GLU A 51 -1.28 -6.54 0.01
C GLU A 51 -1.33 -6.17 -1.48
N LYS A 52 -2.25 -5.30 -1.85
CA LYS A 52 -2.38 -4.84 -3.25
C LYS A 52 -1.16 -4.04 -3.69
N GLN A 53 -0.66 -3.15 -2.83
CA GLN A 53 0.54 -2.38 -3.11
C GLN A 53 1.77 -3.27 -3.27
N LYS A 54 1.90 -4.28 -2.43
CA LYS A 54 3.00 -5.24 -2.50
C LYS A 54 2.97 -6.01 -3.82
N ILE A 55 1.81 -6.50 -4.23
CA ILE A 55 1.64 -7.21 -5.49
C ILE A 55 1.95 -6.29 -6.66
N MET A 56 1.44 -5.06 -6.63
CA MET A 56 1.70 -4.07 -7.68
C MET A 56 3.18 -3.74 -7.79
N TYR A 57 3.87 -3.54 -6.65
CA TYR A 57 5.30 -3.30 -6.63
C TYR A 57 6.08 -4.45 -7.25
N THR A 58 5.70 -5.69 -6.94
CA THR A 58 6.34 -6.88 -7.52
C THR A 58 6.19 -6.89 -9.04
N ARG A 59 5.01 -6.58 -9.55
CA ARG A 59 4.75 -6.50 -10.99
C ARG A 59 5.56 -5.38 -11.66
N LEU A 60 5.61 -4.20 -11.00
CA LEU A 60 6.44 -3.09 -11.47
C LEU A 60 7.91 -3.47 -11.58
N SER A 61 8.41 -4.18 -10.57
CA SER A 61 9.82 -4.60 -10.53
C SER A 61 10.18 -5.59 -11.63
N LEU A 62 9.21 -6.36 -12.13
CA LEU A 62 9.41 -7.33 -13.18
C LEU A 62 9.20 -6.73 -14.59
N SER A 63 8.68 -5.51 -14.68
CA SER A 63 8.41 -4.86 -15.96
C SER A 63 9.62 -4.05 -16.43
N ASP A 64 9.88 -4.08 -17.72
CA ASP A 64 10.87 -3.24 -18.39
C ASP A 64 10.23 -2.02 -19.07
N ASP A 65 8.94 -1.81 -18.90
CA ASP A 65 8.22 -0.63 -19.40
C ASP A 65 8.82 0.64 -18.78
N PRO A 66 9.21 1.64 -19.59
CA PRO A 66 9.76 2.89 -19.07
C PRO A 66 8.88 3.59 -18.03
N LYS A 67 7.56 3.52 -18.19
CA LYS A 67 6.62 4.10 -17.21
C LYS A 67 6.65 3.36 -15.88
N ALA A 68 6.80 2.03 -15.93
CA ALA A 68 6.91 1.22 -14.71
C ALA A 68 8.21 1.52 -13.98
N LEU A 69 9.32 1.68 -14.69
CA LEU A 69 10.61 2.06 -14.12
C LEU A 69 10.55 3.45 -13.48
N GLU A 70 9.88 4.40 -14.12
CA GLU A 70 9.69 5.74 -13.58
C GLU A 70 8.87 5.70 -12.28
N MET A 71 7.79 4.95 -12.24
CA MET A 71 6.97 4.80 -11.06
C MET A 71 7.74 4.17 -9.90
N LYS A 72 8.58 3.18 -10.20
CA LYS A 72 9.45 2.54 -9.22
C LYS A 72 10.42 3.54 -8.60
N GLU A 73 11.03 4.41 -9.42
CA GLU A 73 11.93 5.45 -8.95
C GLU A 73 11.19 6.48 -8.08
N ASN A 74 9.97 6.85 -8.47
CA ASN A 74 9.15 7.76 -7.68
C ASN A 74 8.78 7.18 -6.32
N LEU A 75 8.51 5.88 -6.24
CA LEU A 75 8.26 5.18 -4.98
C LEU A 75 9.49 5.23 -4.07
N LYS A 76 10.68 5.03 -4.62
CA LYS A 76 11.93 5.14 -3.85
C LYS A 76 12.13 6.55 -3.29
N LYS A 77 11.84 7.57 -4.09
CA LYS A 77 11.93 8.97 -3.63
C LYS A 77 10.95 9.24 -2.49
N SER A 78 9.74 8.71 -2.58
CA SER A 78 8.73 8.84 -1.53
C SER A 78 9.19 8.20 -0.22
N ILE A 79 9.86 7.05 -0.30
CA ILE A 79 10.41 6.36 0.87
C ILE A 79 11.46 7.23 1.57
N VAL A 80 12.32 7.89 0.80
CA VAL A 80 13.34 8.80 1.34
C VAL A 80 12.69 9.99 2.04
N ILE A 81 11.65 10.57 1.45
CA ILE A 81 10.91 11.68 2.05
C ILE A 81 10.29 11.28 3.39
N MET A 82 9.85 10.02 3.52
CA MET A 82 9.31 9.49 4.76
C MET A 82 10.37 9.16 5.82
N GLY A 83 11.65 9.39 5.52
CA GLY A 83 12.74 9.19 6.47
C GLY A 83 13.45 7.85 6.36
N PHE A 84 13.12 7.04 5.37
CA PHE A 84 13.80 5.76 5.14
C PHE A 84 15.01 5.93 4.22
N SER A 85 15.96 4.99 4.31
CA SER A 85 17.10 4.97 3.40
C SER A 85 16.64 4.69 1.96
N PRO A 86 17.27 5.32 0.93
CA PRO A 86 16.96 4.98 -0.47
C PRO A 86 17.26 3.52 -0.82
N ASP A 87 18.10 2.86 -0.02
CA ASP A 87 18.43 1.44 -0.20
C ASP A 87 17.50 0.50 0.55
N THR A 88 16.43 1.02 1.16
CA THR A 88 15.46 0.20 1.89
C THR A 88 14.82 -0.81 0.95
N ASP A 89 14.88 -2.08 1.34
CA ASP A 89 14.21 -3.14 0.61
C ASP A 89 12.69 -2.99 0.81
N MET A 90 11.96 -2.90 -0.28
CA MET A 90 10.50 -2.74 -0.24
C MET A 90 9.82 -3.92 0.44
N ASN A 91 10.38 -5.12 0.34
CA ASN A 91 9.83 -6.29 1.03
C ASN A 91 9.95 -6.14 2.54
N VAL A 92 11.06 -5.58 3.02
CA VAL A 92 11.26 -5.30 4.44
C VAL A 92 10.27 -4.24 4.90
N LEU A 93 10.07 -3.20 4.11
CA LEU A 93 9.12 -2.13 4.42
C LEU A 93 7.69 -2.67 4.54
N PHE A 94 7.24 -3.45 3.57
CA PHE A 94 5.90 -4.06 3.60
C PHE A 94 5.74 -5.01 4.78
N SER A 95 6.77 -5.78 5.10
CA SER A 95 6.76 -6.68 6.25
C SER A 95 6.62 -5.89 7.57
N SER A 96 7.33 -4.78 7.71
CA SER A 96 7.23 -3.89 8.87
C SER A 96 5.82 -3.31 9.00
N MET A 97 5.23 -2.86 7.89
CA MET A 97 3.87 -2.32 7.89
C MET A 97 2.85 -3.39 8.32
N THR A 98 3.01 -4.60 7.81
CA THR A 98 2.15 -5.73 8.18
C THR A 98 2.23 -6.03 9.68
N LYS A 99 3.44 -6.05 10.24
CA LYS A 99 3.64 -6.26 11.69
C LYS A 99 3.00 -5.16 12.52
N THR A 100 3.10 -3.92 12.08
CA THR A 100 2.46 -2.79 12.75
C THR A 100 0.95 -2.95 12.78
N ILE A 101 0.36 -3.37 11.66
CA ILE A 101 -1.08 -3.61 11.57
C ILE A 101 -1.51 -4.76 12.49
N GLU A 102 -0.74 -5.83 12.54
CA GLU A 102 -1.01 -6.96 13.44
C GLU A 102 -0.98 -6.52 14.90
N SER A 103 -0.02 -5.66 15.26
CA SER A 103 0.06 -5.07 16.60
C SER A 103 -1.18 -4.25 16.93
N LEU A 104 -1.62 -3.40 16.00
CA LEU A 104 -2.82 -2.59 16.16
C LEU A 104 -4.06 -3.47 16.38
N LYS A 105 -4.16 -4.54 15.60
CA LYS A 105 -5.27 -5.47 15.67
C LYS A 105 -5.35 -6.15 17.04
N LYS A 106 -4.21 -6.60 17.56
CA LYS A 106 -4.14 -7.17 18.90
C LYS A 106 -4.55 -6.17 19.98
N HIS A 107 -4.15 -4.93 19.83
CA HIS A 107 -4.47 -3.87 20.77
C HIS A 107 -5.97 -3.60 20.83
N ILE A 108 -6.65 -3.68 19.71
CA ILE A 108 -8.11 -3.50 19.62
C ILE A 108 -8.85 -4.69 20.24
N ASP A 109 -8.33 -5.90 20.07
CA ASP A 109 -8.94 -7.13 20.58
C ASP A 109 -8.77 -7.31 22.10
N THR A 110 -7.88 -6.58 22.73
CA THR A 110 -7.75 -6.55 24.18
C THR A 110 -8.58 -5.44 24.78
#